data_46ffe0078034f7ebcc8503efb91b5735
#
_entry.id   46ffe0078034f7ebcc8503efb91b5735
#
_cell.length_a   1.000
_cell.length_b   1.000
_cell.length_c   1.000
_cell.angle_alpha   90.00
_cell.angle_beta   90.00
_cell.angle_gamma   90.00
#
_symmetry.space_group_name_H-M   'P 1'
#
loop_
_entity.id
_entity.type
_entity.pdbx_description
1 polymer ?
#
loop_
_entity_poly.entity_id
_entity_poly.type
_entity_poly.pdbx_seq_one_letter_code
_entity_poly.pdbx_strand_id
1 'polypeptide(L)'
;MLDWVEEHLEADLGLPQMALHVGYSEYYCSAKFHEYVGIPFKEYVFKRKISCAADELVRTDRRIIEIAMQFGFSSHEAFTRAFKKAYGCSPCQYRKRNSTPLNL
;
A
#
# COMPACT_ATOMS: atom_id res chain seq x y z
N MET A 1 6.27 -14.72 -6.31
CA MET A 1 5.26 -13.65 -6.51
C MET A 1 5.30 -12.60 -5.41
N LEU A 2 5.33 -13.00 -4.15
CA LEU A 2 5.33 -12.02 -3.06
C LEU A 2 6.56 -11.11 -3.06
N ASP A 3 7.72 -11.66 -3.36
CA ASP A 3 8.94 -10.86 -3.41
C ASP A 3 8.84 -9.76 -4.47
N TRP A 4 8.29 -10.10 -5.63
CA TRP A 4 8.11 -9.14 -6.70
C TRP A 4 7.15 -8.02 -6.28
N VAL A 5 6.05 -8.38 -5.61
CA VAL A 5 5.07 -7.40 -5.13
C VAL A 5 5.71 -6.44 -4.13
N GLU A 6 6.48 -6.97 -3.17
CA GLU A 6 7.11 -6.13 -2.15
C GLU A 6 8.15 -5.18 -2.76
N GLU A 7 8.84 -5.61 -3.80
CA GLU A 7 9.83 -4.77 -4.46
C GLU A 7 9.20 -3.66 -5.30
N HIS A 8 7.94 -3.81 -5.69
CA HIS A 8 7.29 -2.88 -6.61
C HIS A 8 6.10 -2.14 -5.99
N LEU A 9 6.04 -2.04 -4.67
CA LEU A 9 4.90 -1.40 -4.00
C LEU A 9 4.71 0.06 -4.36
N GLU A 10 5.78 0.74 -4.77
CA GLU A 10 5.70 2.13 -5.15
C GLU A 10 5.31 2.32 -6.61
N ALA A 11 5.31 1.25 -7.39
CA ALA A 11 4.96 1.31 -8.79
C ALA A 11 3.46 1.09 -8.99
N ASP A 12 2.99 1.32 -10.20
CA ASP A 12 1.61 1.02 -10.55
C ASP A 12 1.54 -0.47 -10.85
N LEU A 13 1.22 -1.25 -9.82
CA LEU A 13 1.22 -2.69 -9.90
C LEU A 13 -0.05 -3.25 -10.47
N GLY A 14 0.08 -4.20 -11.37
CA GLY A 14 -1.05 -4.93 -11.91
C GLY A 14 -0.70 -6.38 -12.08
N LEU A 15 -1.72 -7.21 -12.14
CA LEU A 15 -1.55 -8.63 -12.35
C LEU A 15 -0.83 -8.95 -13.67
N PRO A 16 -1.09 -8.22 -14.79
CA PRO A 16 -0.35 -8.46 -16.03
C PRO A 16 1.15 -8.30 -15.88
N GLN A 17 1.60 -7.28 -15.16
CA GLN A 17 3.03 -7.05 -14.95
C GLN A 17 3.67 -8.16 -14.14
N MET A 18 2.99 -8.61 -13.10
CA MET A 18 3.49 -9.71 -12.29
C MET A 18 3.52 -11.01 -13.11
N ALA A 19 2.50 -11.26 -13.90
CA ALA A 19 2.43 -12.45 -14.73
C ALA A 19 3.58 -12.50 -15.72
N LEU A 20 3.92 -11.36 -16.34
CA LEU A 20 5.06 -11.27 -17.25
C LEU A 20 6.36 -11.55 -16.51
N HIS A 21 6.51 -11.01 -15.34
CA HIS A 21 7.74 -11.18 -14.57
C HIS A 21 7.99 -12.64 -14.21
N VAL A 22 6.96 -13.34 -13.75
CA VAL A 22 7.12 -14.74 -13.33
C VAL A 22 6.93 -15.74 -14.46
N GLY A 23 6.50 -15.28 -15.62
CA GLY A 23 6.38 -16.18 -16.79
C GLY A 23 5.11 -17.03 -16.83
N TYR A 24 4.07 -16.65 -16.08
CA TYR A 24 2.82 -17.38 -16.06
C TYR A 24 1.67 -16.50 -16.54
N SER A 25 0.50 -17.10 -16.81
CA SER A 25 -0.67 -16.33 -17.21
C SER A 25 -1.24 -15.54 -16.03
N GLU A 26 -2.00 -14.50 -16.34
CA GLU A 26 -2.69 -13.71 -15.31
C GLU A 26 -3.62 -14.59 -14.47
N TYR A 27 -4.34 -15.48 -15.13
CA TYR A 27 -5.27 -16.37 -14.45
C TYR A 27 -4.54 -17.26 -13.44
N TYR A 28 -3.43 -17.85 -13.89
CA TYR A 28 -2.63 -18.71 -13.02
C TYR A 28 -2.09 -17.94 -11.83
N CYS A 29 -1.53 -16.75 -12.07
CA CYS A 29 -0.99 -15.93 -11.01
C CYS A 29 -2.05 -15.51 -10.00
N SER A 30 -3.22 -15.12 -10.48
CA SER A 30 -4.32 -14.73 -9.63
C SER A 30 -4.78 -15.88 -8.74
N ALA A 31 -4.97 -17.07 -9.33
CA ALA A 31 -5.41 -18.25 -8.60
C ALA A 31 -4.38 -18.68 -7.55
N LYS A 32 -3.11 -18.72 -7.93
CA LYS A 32 -2.05 -19.13 -7.02
C LYS A 32 -1.83 -18.11 -5.92
N PHE A 33 -1.90 -16.83 -6.24
CA PHE A 33 -1.75 -15.79 -5.25
C PHE A 33 -2.86 -15.89 -4.20
N HIS A 34 -4.11 -16.05 -4.65
CA HIS A 34 -5.24 -16.17 -3.74
C HIS A 34 -5.10 -17.42 -2.87
N GLU A 35 -4.62 -18.51 -3.44
CA GLU A 35 -4.44 -19.77 -2.73
C GLU A 35 -3.41 -19.64 -1.60
N TYR A 36 -2.29 -18.99 -1.89
CA TYR A 36 -1.23 -18.84 -0.91
C TYR A 36 -1.46 -17.75 0.13
N VAL A 37 -2.00 -16.64 -0.29
CA VAL A 37 -2.13 -15.46 0.56
C VAL A 37 -3.49 -15.40 1.26
N GLY A 38 -4.50 -16.01 0.65
CA GLY A 38 -5.85 -16.03 1.22
C GLY A 38 -6.72 -14.85 0.88
N ILE A 39 -6.16 -13.84 0.16
CA ILE A 39 -6.92 -12.68 -0.28
C ILE A 39 -6.56 -12.37 -1.73
N PRO A 40 -7.42 -11.67 -2.47
CA PRO A 40 -7.13 -11.32 -3.86
C PRO A 40 -5.88 -10.44 -3.98
N PHE A 41 -5.21 -10.55 -5.11
CA PHE A 41 -3.99 -9.81 -5.39
C PHE A 41 -4.15 -8.30 -5.18
N LYS A 42 -5.22 -7.71 -5.73
CA LYS A 42 -5.44 -6.26 -5.60
C LYS A 42 -5.62 -5.84 -4.15
N GLU A 43 -6.31 -6.65 -3.38
CA GLU A 43 -6.53 -6.35 -1.97
C GLU A 43 -5.24 -6.43 -1.18
N TYR A 44 -4.41 -7.42 -1.47
CA TYR A 44 -3.10 -7.55 -0.82
C TYR A 44 -2.22 -6.34 -1.12
N VAL A 45 -2.12 -5.96 -2.41
CA VAL A 45 -1.31 -4.81 -2.81
C VAL A 45 -1.81 -3.54 -2.14
N PHE A 46 -3.12 -3.35 -2.11
CA PHE A 46 -3.73 -2.18 -1.48
C PHE A 46 -3.37 -2.12 0.00
N LYS A 47 -3.53 -3.23 0.71
CA LYS A 47 -3.23 -3.29 2.14
C LYS A 47 -1.76 -3.04 2.43
N ARG A 48 -0.87 -3.57 1.60
CA ARG A 48 0.57 -3.36 1.77
C ARG A 48 0.95 -1.91 1.50
N LYS A 49 0.38 -1.30 0.48
CA LYS A 49 0.63 0.12 0.18
C LYS A 49 0.19 1.02 1.33
N ILE A 50 -0.99 0.77 1.88
CA ILE A 50 -1.50 1.54 3.01
C ILE A 50 -0.62 1.35 4.24
N SER A 51 -0.18 0.13 4.50
CA SER A 51 0.69 -0.17 5.62
C SER A 51 2.03 0.53 5.50
N CYS A 52 2.63 0.51 4.31
CA CYS A 52 3.90 1.19 4.06
C CYS A 52 3.75 2.71 4.16
N ALA A 53 2.63 3.25 3.66
CA ALA A 53 2.35 4.68 3.77
C ALA A 53 2.19 5.09 5.24
N ALA A 54 1.51 4.26 6.05
CA ALA A 54 1.37 4.52 7.47
C ALA A 54 2.72 4.59 8.17
N ASP A 55 3.62 3.70 7.79
CA ASP A 55 4.98 3.68 8.32
C ASP A 55 5.73 4.97 7.97
N GLU A 56 5.62 5.42 6.72
CA GLU A 56 6.23 6.68 6.29
C GLU A 56 5.67 7.89 7.03
N LEU A 57 4.39 7.89 7.32
CA LEU A 57 3.76 8.98 8.07
C LEU A 57 4.38 9.15 9.44
N VAL A 58 4.76 8.05 10.08
CA VAL A 58 5.34 8.07 11.41
C VAL A 58 6.83 8.33 11.38
N ARG A 59 7.53 7.78 10.41
CA ARG A 59 8.99 7.86 10.33
C ARG A 59 9.54 9.15 9.74
N THR A 60 8.75 9.85 8.97
CA THR A 60 9.23 11.04 8.27
C THR A 60 8.29 12.22 8.49
N ASP A 61 8.78 13.42 8.14
CA ASP A 61 7.98 14.63 8.20
C ASP A 61 7.48 15.00 6.82
N ARG A 62 7.57 14.07 5.87
CA ARG A 62 7.14 14.32 4.50
C ARG A 62 5.65 14.67 4.47
N ARG A 63 5.29 15.49 3.50
CA ARG A 63 3.90 15.91 3.34
C ARG A 63 3.04 14.71 3.00
N ILE A 64 1.82 14.70 3.52
CA ILE A 64 0.90 13.58 3.28
C ILE A 64 0.68 13.36 1.79
N ILE A 65 0.54 14.47 1.02
CA ILE A 65 0.34 14.35 -0.43
C ILE A 65 1.54 13.69 -1.11
N GLU A 66 2.75 13.95 -0.64
CA GLU A 66 3.95 13.34 -1.21
C GLU A 66 3.94 11.83 -0.98
N ILE A 67 3.57 11.42 0.21
CA ILE A 67 3.48 10.00 0.55
C ILE A 67 2.38 9.33 -0.29
N ALA A 68 1.24 10.00 -0.43
CA ALA A 68 0.14 9.48 -1.25
C ALA A 68 0.57 9.23 -2.68
N MET A 69 1.28 10.19 -3.26
CA MET A 69 1.75 10.07 -4.64
C MET A 69 2.82 8.99 -4.78
N GLN A 70 3.69 8.86 -3.79
CA GLN A 70 4.72 7.82 -3.79
C GLN A 70 4.13 6.43 -3.93
N PHE A 71 3.02 6.18 -3.28
CA PHE A 71 2.37 4.88 -3.30
C PHE A 71 1.25 4.76 -4.34
N GLY A 72 1.20 5.69 -5.29
CA GLY A 72 0.33 5.56 -6.45
C GLY A 72 -1.12 6.00 -6.26
N PHE A 73 -1.42 6.74 -5.22
CA PHE A 73 -2.77 7.29 -5.06
C PHE A 73 -2.93 8.53 -5.94
N SER A 74 -4.08 8.63 -6.58
CA SER A 74 -4.31 9.69 -7.56
C SER A 74 -4.51 11.08 -6.95
N SER A 75 -4.88 11.15 -5.68
CA SER A 75 -5.09 12.42 -5.02
C SER A 75 -4.98 12.27 -3.51
N HIS A 76 -4.87 13.39 -2.82
CA HIS A 76 -4.88 13.42 -1.37
C HIS A 76 -6.19 12.86 -0.82
N GLU A 77 -7.30 13.19 -1.49
CA GLU A 77 -8.61 12.70 -1.06
C GLU A 77 -8.75 11.19 -1.20
N ALA A 78 -8.25 10.63 -2.30
CA ALA A 78 -8.30 9.19 -2.52
C ALA A 78 -7.48 8.47 -1.45
N PHE A 79 -6.31 8.99 -1.15
CA PHE A 79 -5.46 8.41 -0.11
C PHE A 79 -6.13 8.51 1.27
N THR A 80 -6.68 9.67 1.60
CA THR A 80 -7.33 9.88 2.89
C THR A 80 -8.50 8.92 3.08
N ARG A 81 -9.31 8.74 2.03
CA ARG A 81 -10.45 7.83 2.07
C ARG A 81 -10.01 6.39 2.30
N ALA A 82 -9.01 5.96 1.56
CA ALA A 82 -8.47 4.61 1.70
C ALA A 82 -7.86 4.39 3.07
N PHE A 83 -7.12 5.37 3.56
CA PHE A 83 -6.47 5.30 4.86
C PHE A 83 -7.49 5.20 6.00
N LYS A 84 -8.54 6.04 5.95
CA LYS A 84 -9.58 6.00 6.96
C LYS A 84 -10.31 4.67 6.98
N LYS A 85 -10.52 4.08 5.82
CA LYS A 85 -11.15 2.77 5.72
C LYS A 85 -10.29 1.69 6.38
N ALA A 86 -8.99 1.79 6.21
CA ALA A 86 -8.07 0.78 6.74
C ALA A 86 -7.74 0.97 8.22
N TYR A 87 -7.58 2.21 8.66
CA TYR A 87 -7.12 2.50 10.02
C TYR A 87 -8.14 3.21 10.91
N GLY A 88 -9.26 3.62 10.38
CA GLY A 88 -10.32 4.27 11.17
C GLY A 88 -10.05 5.73 11.48
N CYS A 89 -8.97 6.32 10.97
CA CYS A 89 -8.68 7.73 11.18
C CYS A 89 -7.95 8.28 9.96
N SER A 90 -7.87 9.61 9.86
CA SER A 90 -7.19 10.23 8.73
C SER A 90 -5.67 10.08 8.86
N PRO A 91 -4.92 10.21 7.76
CA PRO A 91 -3.46 10.18 7.82
C PRO A 91 -2.88 11.22 8.78
N CYS A 92 -3.45 12.40 8.80
CA CYS A 92 -3.01 13.48 9.69
C CYS A 92 -3.21 13.09 11.16
N GLN A 93 -4.36 12.54 11.49
CA GLN A 93 -4.66 12.08 12.85
C GLN A 93 -3.72 10.93 13.25
N TYR A 94 -3.47 10.03 12.33
CA TYR A 94 -2.58 8.90 12.57
C TYR A 94 -1.17 9.39 12.90
N ARG A 95 -0.68 10.33 12.13
CA ARG A 95 0.65 10.92 12.36
C ARG A 95 0.72 11.57 13.74
N LYS A 96 -0.30 12.34 14.11
CA LYS A 96 -0.33 13.00 15.42
C LYS A 96 -0.36 12.01 16.58
N ARG A 97 -1.08 10.92 16.42
CA ARG A 97 -1.17 9.91 17.49
C ARG A 97 0.12 9.15 17.69
N ASN A 98 0.87 8.95 16.62
CA ASN A 98 2.04 8.08 16.64
C ASN A 98 3.37 8.81 16.61
N SER A 99 3.34 10.08 16.27
CA SER A 99 4.58 10.80 16.27
C SER A 99 4.69 11.51 17.60
N THR A 100 4.91 10.86 18.58
CA THR A 100 4.95 11.36 19.73
C THR A 100 6.02 11.89 20.26
N PRO A 101 6.18 12.61 20.68
CA PRO A 101 7.22 13.12 21.12
C PRO A 101 7.41 12.98 22.45
N LEU A 102 7.76 13.11 22.49
CA LEU A 102 8.08 12.95 23.40
C LEU A 102 7.96 13.83 24.27
N ASN A 103 7.67 14.31 24.30
CA ASN A 103 7.52 15.06 25.02
C ASN A 103 6.92 14.95 25.88
N LEU A 104 6.95 14.49 25.92
CA LEU A 104 6.48 14.29 26.71
C LEU A 104 6.65 14.59 27.51
#